data_de9fd957a31c13cb9a9f86a48fcd9e32
#
_entry.id   de9fd957a31c13cb9a9f86a48fcd9e32
#
_cell.length_a   1.000
_cell.length_b   1.000
_cell.length_c   1.000
_cell.angle_alpha   90.00
_cell.angle_beta   90.00
_cell.angle_gamma   90.00
#
_symmetry.space_group_name_H-M   'P 1'
#
loop_
_entity.id
_entity.type
_entity.pdbx_description
1 polymer ?
#
loop_
_entity_poly.entity_id
_entity_poly.type
_entity_poly.pdbx_seq_one_letter_code
_entity_poly.pdbx_strand_id
1 'polypeptide(L)'
;MSAVQQHFQQHGKKYAGGAVAMTLAATLISHWEGEDRTAKHNSFDPPGVITVCDGVTNYDWPSLKVGQTFTHQQCQDALADLIPKYAAPVQKCVPGLYQMPPHRQAALLSFSYNLGPARICNSQIAPLLNAGKDAQACELMKAYVRANGRVLQGLVNRRDDPVWGEEAWCMRND
;
A
#
# COMPACT_ATOMS: atom_id res chain seq x y z
N MET A 1 4.26 21.20 -1.62
CA MET A 1 3.25 20.12 -1.62
C MET A 1 3.62 19.13 -2.71
N SER A 2 3.65 17.83 -2.41
CA SER A 2 3.88 16.82 -3.44
C SER A 2 2.67 16.74 -4.40
N ALA A 3 2.88 16.22 -5.62
CA ALA A 3 1.80 16.00 -6.58
C ALA A 3 0.69 15.11 -6.01
N VAL A 4 1.08 14.06 -5.28
CA VAL A 4 0.17 13.17 -4.56
C VAL A 4 -0.67 13.95 -3.53
N GLN A 5 -0.08 14.87 -2.77
CA GLN A 5 -0.85 15.73 -1.85
C GLN A 5 -1.87 16.60 -2.58
N GLN A 6 -1.48 17.20 -3.71
CA GLN A 6 -2.38 18.02 -4.51
C GLN A 6 -3.55 17.18 -5.07
N HIS A 7 -3.26 15.99 -5.59
CA HIS A 7 -4.27 15.06 -6.10
C HIS A 7 -5.30 14.71 -5.02
N PHE A 8 -4.85 14.28 -3.83
CA PHE A 8 -5.76 13.92 -2.74
C PHE A 8 -6.52 15.13 -2.16
N GLN A 9 -5.94 16.33 -2.16
CA GLN A 9 -6.66 17.53 -1.74
C GLN A 9 -7.73 17.95 -2.75
N GLN A 10 -7.45 17.89 -4.05
CA GLN A 10 -8.41 18.23 -5.11
C GLN A 10 -9.57 17.25 -5.15
N HIS A 11 -9.32 15.97 -4.88
CA HIS A 11 -10.30 14.90 -4.90
C HIS A 11 -10.73 14.42 -3.51
N GLY A 12 -10.43 15.18 -2.46
CA GLY A 12 -10.60 14.77 -1.04
C GLY A 12 -12.00 14.27 -0.65
N LYS A 13 -13.06 14.77 -1.31
CA LYS A 13 -14.42 14.24 -1.11
C LYS A 13 -14.60 12.80 -1.65
N LYS A 14 -13.74 12.36 -2.55
CA LYS A 14 -13.72 11.02 -3.15
C LYS A 14 -13.04 9.99 -2.23
N TYR A 15 -12.18 10.46 -1.32
CA TYR A 15 -11.35 9.61 -0.48
C TYR A 15 -11.77 9.73 0.99
N ALA A 16 -12.50 8.74 1.50
CA ALA A 16 -13.04 8.74 2.86
C ALA A 16 -11.95 8.75 3.97
N GLY A 17 -10.72 8.33 3.66
CA GLY A 17 -9.60 8.23 4.61
C GLY A 17 -8.83 9.52 4.88
N GLY A 18 -9.24 10.64 4.27
CA GLY A 18 -8.53 11.90 4.40
C GLY A 18 -7.23 12.00 3.59
N ALA A 19 -6.92 13.21 3.10
CA ALA A 19 -5.78 13.45 2.22
C ALA A 19 -4.42 13.11 2.89
N VAL A 20 -4.31 13.30 4.20
CA VAL A 20 -3.07 13.04 4.95
C VAL A 20 -2.72 11.56 4.94
N ALA A 21 -3.65 10.70 5.34
CA ALA A 21 -3.42 9.24 5.39
C ALA A 21 -3.10 8.66 4.00
N MET A 22 -3.79 9.13 2.96
CA MET A 22 -3.55 8.68 1.59
C MET A 22 -2.17 9.13 1.08
N THR A 23 -1.75 10.38 1.39
CA THR A 23 -0.41 10.86 1.06
C THR A 23 0.68 10.07 1.78
N LEU A 24 0.50 9.78 3.06
CA LEU A 24 1.42 8.97 3.83
C LEU A 24 1.49 7.53 3.28
N ALA A 25 0.36 6.94 2.89
CA ALA A 25 0.31 5.61 2.27
C ALA A 25 1.08 5.61 0.95
N ALA A 26 0.87 6.60 0.07
CA ALA A 26 1.62 6.73 -1.18
C ALA A 26 3.13 6.86 -0.93
N THR A 27 3.53 7.68 0.05
CA THR A 27 4.95 7.84 0.42
C THR A 27 5.57 6.50 0.87
N LEU A 28 4.87 5.76 1.73
CA LEU A 28 5.35 4.48 2.23
C LEU A 28 5.40 3.39 1.13
N ILE A 29 4.38 3.35 0.27
CA ILE A 29 4.34 2.43 -0.88
C ILE A 29 5.50 2.72 -1.84
N SER A 30 5.66 3.98 -2.29
CA SER A 30 6.74 4.35 -3.21
C SER A 30 8.13 4.08 -2.64
N HIS A 31 8.32 4.24 -1.32
CA HIS A 31 9.59 3.88 -0.68
C HIS A 31 9.94 2.40 -0.88
N TRP A 32 8.96 1.50 -0.79
CA TRP A 32 9.20 0.06 -0.87
C TRP A 32 9.12 -0.53 -2.28
N GLU A 33 8.22 -0.04 -3.12
CA GLU A 33 8.06 -0.58 -4.49
C GLU A 33 9.16 -0.05 -5.43
N GLY A 34 9.60 1.19 -5.21
CA GLY A 34 10.46 1.90 -6.14
C GLY A 34 9.73 2.30 -7.42
N GLU A 35 10.05 3.47 -7.95
CA GLU A 35 9.42 3.99 -9.17
C GLU A 35 10.20 3.55 -10.42
N ASP A 36 9.70 2.56 -11.16
CA ASP A 36 10.20 2.22 -12.49
C ASP A 36 9.27 2.80 -13.57
N ARG A 37 9.72 3.85 -14.23
CA ARG A 37 8.92 4.61 -15.20
C ARG A 37 8.84 4.01 -16.59
N THR A 38 9.45 2.85 -16.81
CA THR A 38 9.37 2.14 -18.08
C THR A 38 8.66 0.82 -17.90
N ALA A 39 7.53 0.65 -18.58
CA ALA A 39 6.74 -0.57 -18.52
C ALA A 39 7.52 -1.78 -19.02
N LYS A 40 7.59 -2.83 -18.22
CA LYS A 40 8.35 -4.05 -18.51
C LYS A 40 7.71 -5.28 -17.90
N HIS A 41 8.12 -6.46 -18.36
CA HIS A 41 7.90 -7.69 -17.63
C HIS A 41 8.87 -7.75 -16.45
N ASN A 42 8.37 -8.10 -15.28
CA ASN A 42 9.20 -8.32 -14.11
C ASN A 42 9.39 -9.85 -13.93
N SER A 43 10.60 -10.30 -13.61
CA SER A 43 10.91 -11.72 -13.42
C SER A 43 10.19 -12.37 -12.24
N PHE A 44 9.67 -11.57 -11.33
CA PHE A 44 8.92 -12.04 -10.15
C PHE A 44 7.40 -12.10 -10.40
N ASP A 45 6.91 -11.50 -11.50
CA ASP A 45 5.51 -11.47 -11.84
C ASP A 45 5.10 -12.72 -12.66
N PRO A 46 3.82 -13.13 -12.62
CA PRO A 46 3.32 -14.15 -13.49
C PRO A 46 3.55 -13.83 -14.98
N PRO A 47 3.68 -14.85 -15.85
CA PRO A 47 3.81 -14.61 -17.29
C PRO A 47 2.69 -13.72 -17.85
N GLY A 48 3.06 -12.74 -18.66
CA GLY A 48 2.12 -11.80 -19.28
C GLY A 48 1.77 -10.56 -18.44
N VAL A 49 2.23 -10.49 -17.18
CA VAL A 49 2.10 -9.27 -16.39
C VAL A 49 3.12 -8.24 -16.87
N ILE A 50 2.64 -7.04 -17.11
CA ILE A 50 3.46 -5.86 -17.41
C ILE A 50 3.33 -4.92 -16.22
N THR A 51 4.45 -4.46 -15.70
CA THR A 51 4.52 -3.60 -14.49
C THR A 51 5.22 -2.29 -14.82
N VAL A 52 4.76 -1.21 -14.21
CA VAL A 52 5.33 0.15 -14.33
C VAL A 52 5.08 0.95 -13.06
N CYS A 53 5.78 2.04 -12.87
CA CYS A 53 5.65 2.94 -11.72
C CYS A 53 5.88 2.18 -10.41
N ASP A 54 5.07 2.44 -9.40
CA ASP A 54 5.12 1.82 -8.08
C ASP A 54 4.33 0.49 -8.03
N GLY A 55 4.41 -0.34 -9.06
CA GLY A 55 3.72 -1.64 -9.11
C GLY A 55 2.36 -1.61 -9.84
N VAL A 56 2.08 -0.57 -10.62
CA VAL A 56 0.91 -0.52 -11.53
C VAL A 56 1.05 -1.58 -12.60
N THR A 57 0.00 -2.37 -12.84
CA THR A 57 0.05 -3.48 -13.78
C THR A 57 -0.92 -3.30 -14.96
N ASN A 58 -0.77 -4.16 -15.97
CA ASN A 58 -1.73 -4.23 -17.08
C ASN A 58 -3.13 -4.73 -16.65
N TYR A 59 -3.30 -5.23 -15.44
CA TYR A 59 -4.63 -5.47 -14.85
C TYR A 59 -5.29 -4.16 -14.44
N ASP A 60 -4.50 -3.17 -14.01
CA ASP A 60 -5.00 -1.82 -13.65
C ASP A 60 -5.16 -0.94 -14.88
N TRP A 61 -4.23 -1.06 -15.84
CA TRP A 61 -4.21 -0.35 -17.11
C TRP A 61 -4.17 -1.35 -18.28
N PRO A 62 -5.31 -1.84 -18.78
CA PRO A 62 -5.36 -2.84 -19.86
C PRO A 62 -4.68 -2.42 -21.17
N SER A 63 -4.49 -1.11 -21.38
CA SER A 63 -3.78 -0.55 -22.54
C SER A 63 -2.25 -0.48 -22.37
N LEU A 64 -1.71 -0.86 -21.20
CA LEU A 64 -0.28 -0.81 -20.89
C LEU A 64 0.49 -1.78 -21.81
N LYS A 65 1.57 -1.28 -22.42
CA LYS A 65 2.45 -2.04 -23.33
C LYS A 65 3.89 -1.93 -22.86
N VAL A 66 4.64 -3.01 -23.03
CA VAL A 66 6.09 -3.03 -22.77
C VAL A 66 6.78 -1.90 -23.55
N GLY A 67 7.71 -1.21 -22.89
CA GLY A 67 8.47 -0.10 -23.43
C GLY A 67 7.79 1.27 -23.35
N GLN A 68 6.53 1.36 -22.92
CA GLN A 68 5.91 2.65 -22.64
C GLN A 68 6.61 3.32 -21.46
N THR A 69 6.82 4.63 -21.56
CA THR A 69 7.44 5.45 -20.52
C THR A 69 6.46 6.46 -19.94
N PHE A 70 6.59 6.72 -18.66
CA PHE A 70 5.73 7.62 -17.91
C PHE A 70 6.55 8.68 -17.18
N THR A 71 5.98 9.83 -16.95
CA THR A 71 6.58 10.85 -16.09
C THR A 71 6.38 10.48 -14.62
N HIS A 72 7.20 11.06 -13.75
CA HIS A 72 7.00 10.93 -12.29
C HIS A 72 5.57 11.31 -11.90
N GLN A 73 5.04 12.43 -12.43
CA GLN A 73 3.68 12.87 -12.14
C GLN A 73 2.62 11.82 -12.52
N GLN A 74 2.75 11.20 -13.70
CA GLN A 74 1.83 10.15 -14.14
C GLN A 74 1.88 8.92 -13.23
N CYS A 75 3.07 8.54 -12.73
CA CYS A 75 3.21 7.46 -11.77
C CYS A 75 2.54 7.81 -10.43
N GLN A 76 2.74 9.03 -9.95
CA GLN A 76 2.10 9.47 -8.70
C GLN A 76 0.57 9.54 -8.82
N ASP A 77 0.04 10.00 -9.93
CA ASP A 77 -1.41 10.03 -10.18
C ASP A 77 -1.99 8.60 -10.23
N ALA A 78 -1.28 7.68 -10.90
CA ALA A 78 -1.67 6.27 -10.95
C ALA A 78 -1.71 5.62 -9.57
N LEU A 79 -0.68 5.83 -8.76
CA LEU A 79 -0.64 5.31 -7.38
C LEU A 79 -1.78 5.90 -6.55
N ALA A 80 -2.05 7.21 -6.69
CA ALA A 80 -3.15 7.87 -6.00
C ALA A 80 -4.53 7.30 -6.37
N ASP A 81 -4.71 6.88 -7.63
CA ASP A 81 -5.94 6.23 -8.09
C ASP A 81 -6.05 4.76 -7.63
N LEU A 82 -4.92 4.09 -7.39
CA LEU A 82 -4.89 2.69 -6.97
C LEU A 82 -5.12 2.50 -5.47
N ILE A 83 -4.54 3.32 -4.61
CA ILE A 83 -4.64 3.18 -3.14
C ILE A 83 -6.09 3.01 -2.67
N PRO A 84 -7.09 3.77 -3.15
CA PRO A 84 -8.47 3.60 -2.77
C PRO A 84 -9.07 2.22 -3.10
N LYS A 85 -8.58 1.57 -4.17
CA LYS A 85 -9.04 0.22 -4.55
C LYS A 85 -8.61 -0.82 -3.50
N TYR A 86 -7.43 -0.65 -2.89
CA TYR A 86 -6.95 -1.48 -1.79
C TYR A 86 -7.56 -1.11 -0.46
N ALA A 87 -7.88 0.17 -0.23
CA ALA A 87 -8.51 0.66 0.99
C ALA A 87 -9.97 0.19 1.13
N ALA A 88 -10.74 0.17 0.06
CA ALA A 88 -12.17 -0.14 0.11
C ALA A 88 -12.49 -1.54 0.67
N PRO A 89 -11.80 -2.64 0.31
CA PRO A 89 -12.00 -3.93 0.95
C PRO A 89 -11.58 -3.95 2.42
N VAL A 90 -10.47 -3.27 2.77
CA VAL A 90 -10.03 -3.17 4.17
C VAL A 90 -11.06 -2.44 5.01
N GLN A 91 -11.63 -1.33 4.51
CA GLN A 91 -12.69 -0.60 5.20
C GLN A 91 -13.93 -1.47 5.49
N LYS A 92 -14.23 -2.44 4.63
CA LYS A 92 -15.37 -3.35 4.86
C LYS A 92 -15.12 -4.30 6.03
N CYS A 93 -13.90 -4.79 6.21
CA CYS A 93 -13.56 -5.72 7.29
C CYS A 93 -13.02 -5.01 8.55
N VAL A 94 -12.59 -3.75 8.42
CA VAL A 94 -12.14 -2.87 9.50
C VAL A 94 -12.91 -1.55 9.39
N PRO A 95 -14.18 -1.49 9.85
CA PRO A 95 -15.02 -0.29 9.72
C PRO A 95 -14.41 0.97 10.33
N GLY A 96 -13.58 0.82 11.37
CA GLY A 96 -12.84 1.90 12.03
C GLY A 96 -11.58 2.40 11.29
N LEU A 97 -11.26 1.90 10.09
CA LEU A 97 -10.01 2.22 9.38
C LEU A 97 -9.75 3.74 9.30
N TYR A 98 -10.74 4.50 8.87
CA TYR A 98 -10.58 5.95 8.64
C TYR A 98 -10.65 6.82 9.90
N GLN A 99 -10.92 6.23 11.07
CA GLN A 99 -10.87 6.86 12.38
C GLN A 99 -9.51 6.63 13.09
N MET A 100 -8.67 5.76 12.55
CA MET A 100 -7.34 5.49 13.10
C MET A 100 -6.37 6.65 12.83
N PRO A 101 -5.26 6.76 13.58
CA PRO A 101 -4.19 7.69 13.28
C PRO A 101 -3.70 7.56 11.82
N PRO A 102 -3.37 8.67 11.13
CA PRO A 102 -3.00 8.65 9.71
C PRO A 102 -1.85 7.71 9.36
N HIS A 103 -0.82 7.59 10.21
CA HIS A 103 0.30 6.67 10.00
C HIS A 103 -0.15 5.20 10.05
N ARG A 104 -1.06 4.85 10.98
CA ARG A 104 -1.64 3.49 11.04
C ARG A 104 -2.44 3.17 9.80
N GLN A 105 -3.29 4.08 9.34
CA GLN A 105 -3.98 3.93 8.07
C GLN A 105 -2.98 3.67 6.94
N ALA A 106 -1.93 4.49 6.82
CA ALA A 106 -0.90 4.36 5.79
C ALA A 106 -0.21 2.99 5.82
N ALA A 107 0.17 2.51 7.00
CA ALA A 107 0.79 1.20 7.16
C ALA A 107 -0.13 0.06 6.71
N LEU A 108 -1.40 0.07 7.11
CA LEU A 108 -2.38 -0.93 6.70
C LEU A 108 -2.64 -0.89 5.19
N LEU A 109 -2.65 0.29 4.59
CA LEU A 109 -2.82 0.45 3.14
C LEU A 109 -1.57 -0.01 2.37
N SER A 110 -0.35 0.28 2.86
CA SER A 110 0.89 -0.25 2.29
C SER A 110 0.94 -1.78 2.37
N PHE A 111 0.58 -2.34 3.52
CA PHE A 111 0.49 -3.79 3.70
C PHE A 111 -0.54 -4.44 2.77
N SER A 112 -1.72 -3.81 2.64
CA SER A 112 -2.77 -4.25 1.71
C SER A 112 -2.32 -4.15 0.25
N TYR A 113 -1.59 -3.11 -0.13
CA TYR A 113 -1.02 -2.94 -1.46
C TYR A 113 -0.05 -4.06 -1.82
N ASN A 114 0.84 -4.40 -0.89
CA ASN A 114 1.86 -5.44 -1.08
C ASN A 114 1.31 -6.88 -1.12
N LEU A 115 0.37 -7.21 -0.23
CA LEU A 115 -0.09 -8.60 -0.01
C LEU A 115 -1.54 -8.87 -0.42
N GLY A 116 -2.25 -7.84 -0.82
CA GLY A 116 -3.69 -7.86 -1.04
C GLY A 116 -4.51 -7.68 0.25
N PRO A 117 -5.70 -7.08 0.15
CA PRO A 117 -6.56 -6.77 1.30
C PRO A 117 -7.04 -8.02 2.06
N ALA A 118 -7.09 -9.17 1.40
CA ALA A 118 -7.47 -10.44 2.02
C ALA A 118 -6.53 -10.86 3.16
N ARG A 119 -5.26 -10.42 3.13
CA ARG A 119 -4.31 -10.70 4.21
C ARG A 119 -4.64 -9.97 5.51
N ILE A 120 -5.32 -8.84 5.44
CA ILE A 120 -5.86 -8.16 6.61
C ILE A 120 -7.19 -8.83 7.00
N CYS A 121 -8.12 -8.94 6.05
CA CYS A 121 -9.51 -9.33 6.33
C CYS A 121 -9.66 -10.79 6.78
N ASN A 122 -8.84 -11.71 6.26
CA ASN A 122 -8.94 -13.15 6.56
C ASN A 122 -7.90 -13.62 7.60
N SER A 123 -7.30 -12.68 8.36
CA SER A 123 -6.34 -12.98 9.42
C SER A 123 -6.82 -12.45 10.76
N GLN A 124 -5.98 -12.60 11.79
CA GLN A 124 -6.25 -12.00 13.12
C GLN A 124 -6.05 -10.48 13.16
N ILE A 125 -5.51 -9.86 12.10
CA ILE A 125 -5.28 -8.41 12.06
C ILE A 125 -6.62 -7.66 12.16
N ALA A 126 -7.60 -7.97 11.29
CA ALA A 126 -8.89 -7.29 11.31
C ALA A 126 -9.66 -7.46 12.64
N PRO A 127 -9.82 -8.67 13.22
CA PRO A 127 -10.43 -8.83 14.53
C PRO A 127 -9.75 -8.05 15.65
N LEU A 128 -8.42 -7.99 15.65
CA LEU A 128 -7.66 -7.24 16.66
C LEU A 128 -7.89 -5.73 16.52
N LEU A 129 -7.84 -5.19 15.31
CA LEU A 129 -8.13 -3.77 15.04
C LEU A 129 -9.56 -3.42 15.46
N ASN A 130 -10.54 -4.27 15.13
CA ASN A 130 -11.92 -4.06 15.50
C ASN A 130 -12.17 -4.15 17.03
N ALA A 131 -11.29 -4.82 17.76
CA ALA A 131 -11.30 -4.91 19.21
C ALA A 131 -10.47 -3.81 19.91
N GLY A 132 -9.89 -2.85 19.15
CA GLY A 132 -9.01 -1.80 19.69
C GLY A 132 -7.66 -2.32 20.18
N LYS A 133 -7.26 -3.54 19.79
CA LYS A 133 -5.96 -4.15 20.12
C LYS A 133 -4.92 -3.83 19.07
N ASP A 134 -4.77 -2.54 18.79
CA ASP A 134 -4.00 -2.02 17.67
C ASP A 134 -2.54 -2.48 17.68
N ALA A 135 -1.86 -2.41 18.82
CA ALA A 135 -0.47 -2.82 18.94
C ALA A 135 -0.27 -4.31 18.57
N GLN A 136 -1.20 -5.18 19.00
CA GLN A 136 -1.14 -6.60 18.66
C GLN A 136 -1.38 -6.82 17.15
N ALA A 137 -2.29 -6.05 16.55
CA ALA A 137 -2.54 -6.12 15.12
C ALA A 137 -1.30 -5.69 14.30
N CYS A 138 -0.65 -4.59 14.70
CA CYS A 138 0.56 -4.09 14.05
C CYS A 138 1.72 -5.10 14.16
N GLU A 139 1.94 -5.67 15.34
CA GLU A 139 2.98 -6.71 15.57
C GLU A 139 2.77 -7.95 14.67
N LEU A 140 1.52 -8.37 14.44
CA LEU A 140 1.24 -9.50 13.56
C LEU A 140 1.70 -9.29 12.11
N MET A 141 1.84 -8.04 11.65
CA MET A 141 2.30 -7.74 10.29
C MET A 141 3.72 -8.28 10.06
N LYS A 142 4.56 -8.35 11.10
CA LYS A 142 5.94 -8.90 11.03
C LYS A 142 5.99 -10.37 10.63
N ALA A 143 4.94 -11.14 10.82
CA ALA A 143 4.89 -12.55 10.42
C ALA A 143 4.84 -12.74 8.89
N TYR A 144 4.50 -11.70 8.13
CA TYR A 144 4.30 -11.78 6.68
C TYR A 144 5.56 -11.47 5.87
N VAL A 145 6.58 -12.29 6.07
CA VAL A 145 7.93 -12.14 5.48
C VAL A 145 8.29 -13.24 4.49
N ARG A 146 7.29 -14.07 4.07
CA ARG A 146 7.54 -15.23 3.21
C ARG A 146 6.82 -15.10 1.86
N ALA A 147 7.53 -15.49 0.79
CA ALA A 147 6.93 -15.77 -0.50
C ALA A 147 7.48 -17.12 -1.02
N ASN A 148 6.62 -17.94 -1.65
CA ASN A 148 6.98 -19.27 -2.15
C ASN A 148 7.68 -20.14 -1.08
N GLY A 149 7.23 -20.08 0.18
CA GLY A 149 7.75 -20.83 1.32
C GLY A 149 9.08 -20.34 1.89
N ARG A 150 9.71 -19.33 1.29
CA ARG A 150 11.01 -18.78 1.71
C ARG A 150 10.87 -17.43 2.37
N VAL A 151 11.66 -17.15 3.40
CA VAL A 151 11.80 -15.81 3.96
C VAL A 151 12.54 -14.94 2.95
N LEU A 152 11.99 -13.77 2.64
CA LEU A 152 12.61 -12.78 1.77
C LEU A 152 13.06 -11.57 2.61
N GLN A 153 14.36 -11.23 2.53
CA GLN A 153 14.92 -10.12 3.28
C GLN A 153 14.23 -8.78 2.98
N GLY A 154 13.81 -8.55 1.74
CA GLY A 154 13.05 -7.36 1.37
C GLY A 154 11.72 -7.26 2.12
N LEU A 155 11.01 -8.39 2.33
CA LEU A 155 9.80 -8.41 3.13
C LEU A 155 10.09 -8.22 4.63
N VAL A 156 11.19 -8.79 5.15
CA VAL A 156 11.62 -8.54 6.54
C VAL A 156 11.85 -7.04 6.74
N ASN A 157 12.63 -6.42 5.87
CA ASN A 157 12.91 -4.98 5.94
C ASN A 157 11.60 -4.17 5.87
N ARG A 158 10.72 -4.47 4.90
CA ARG A 158 9.44 -3.77 4.75
C ARG A 158 8.54 -3.85 6.00
N ARG A 159 8.63 -4.93 6.79
CA ARG A 159 7.82 -5.10 8.00
C ARG A 159 8.45 -4.45 9.23
N ASP A 160 9.78 -4.55 9.38
CA ASP A 160 10.49 -4.38 10.66
C ASP A 160 11.56 -3.26 10.61
N ASP A 161 11.67 -2.50 9.54
CA ASP A 161 12.57 -1.34 9.50
C ASP A 161 12.13 -0.29 10.53
N PRO A 162 13.02 0.22 11.41
CA PRO A 162 12.63 1.12 12.48
C PRO A 162 12.15 2.50 12.02
N VAL A 163 12.39 2.88 10.78
CA VAL A 163 12.01 4.18 10.21
C VAL A 163 10.88 4.03 9.16
N TRP A 164 11.02 3.05 8.26
CA TRP A 164 10.14 2.84 7.13
C TRP A 164 9.34 1.54 7.21
N GLY A 165 9.50 0.75 8.28
CA GLY A 165 8.76 -0.50 8.47
C GLY A 165 7.27 -0.25 8.69
N GLU A 166 6.46 -1.12 8.11
CA GLU A 166 5.01 -1.02 8.21
C GLU A 166 4.54 -1.18 9.67
N GLU A 167 5.23 -2.01 10.47
CA GLU A 167 4.93 -2.15 11.89
C GLU A 167 5.23 -0.85 12.65
N ALA A 168 6.41 -0.25 12.44
CA ALA A 168 6.81 1.00 13.09
C ALA A 168 5.82 2.14 12.77
N TRP A 169 5.36 2.23 11.52
CA TRP A 169 4.34 3.21 11.12
C TRP A 169 2.98 2.90 11.74
N CYS A 170 2.59 1.63 11.78
CA CYS A 170 1.33 1.19 12.38
C CYS A 170 1.23 1.53 13.89
N MET A 171 2.36 1.52 14.59
CA MET A 171 2.44 1.85 16.03
C MET A 171 2.36 3.34 16.33
N ARG A 172 2.55 4.23 15.37
CA ARG A 172 2.45 5.68 15.59
C ARG A 172 1.01 6.08 15.90
N ASN A 173 0.87 7.06 16.79
CA ASN A 173 -0.42 7.60 17.23
C ASN A 173 -0.64 9.07 16.80
N ASP A 174 0.25 9.58 15.95
CA ASP A 174 0.20 10.92 15.34
C ASP A 174 -0.31 10.90 13.90
#